data_9cf620a8b1008d179480de35ae83fb9a
#
_entry.id   9cf620a8b1008d179480de35ae83fb9a
#
_cell.length_a   1.000
_cell.length_b   1.000
_cell.length_c   1.000
_cell.angle_alpha   90.00
_cell.angle_beta   90.00
_cell.angle_gamma   90.00
#
_symmetry.space_group_name_H-M   'P 1'
#
loop_
_entity.id
_entity.type
_entity.pdbx_description
1 polymer ?
#
loop_
_entity_poly.entity_id
_entity_poly.type
_entity_poly.pdbx_seq_one_letter_code
_entity_poly.pdbx_strand_id
1 'polypeptide(L)'
;MKANLLQSLDYSVLQQCMHCGMCLPTCPTYVETKMERNSPRGRISLMRAVADGELEVSKALSDEMYYCLGCLACQTACPAGVNYAELFETVRAEVEQAQVNDGMQRDFWRWLSLNVIFMRPWLLRLIGRVLRIYQSTGLERLMRKVHFFGLMPPSLKKLEPQTPQIAAHFSDDLILPDEVPQQSRGYRVGLLTGCIQDLAFSNINRDTVDVLLANGCEVITPRSQSCCGSLHAHNGELELARELARRQIDSFDLDELDAIITNAGGCGSHLKTYGHLLHADPFYAAKAKMWDKKVKDIHEWLVQIRFRKPTAGAGVGEVTYHESCHLCHGQKVVSQPRQILNSIPGLVFKELPESNWCCGSAGIYNITQPEQSQKLLDRKVANLRQAGAPVVATSNPGCHLQIANGLRSCGDHPCHEVTQPVTLLAQAYRAEREA
;
A
#
# COMPACT_ATOMS: atom_id res chain seq x y z
N MET A 1 36.51 4.75 0.53
CA MET A 1 35.32 4.04 0.05
C MET A 1 34.21 4.28 1.05
N LYS A 2 33.04 4.73 0.64
CA LYS A 2 31.86 4.79 1.53
C LYS A 2 31.51 3.35 1.93
N ALA A 3 31.18 3.12 3.20
CA ALA A 3 30.76 1.81 3.67
C ALA A 3 29.53 1.35 2.87
N ASN A 4 29.59 0.15 2.32
CA ASN A 4 28.48 -0.49 1.61
C ASN A 4 27.39 -0.79 2.63
N LEU A 5 26.14 -0.34 2.40
CA LEU A 5 25.01 -0.56 3.31
C LEU A 5 24.73 -2.06 3.53
N LEU A 6 24.95 -2.90 2.50
CA LEU A 6 24.82 -4.34 2.64
C LEU A 6 25.87 -4.95 3.57
N GLN A 7 27.08 -4.35 3.66
CA GLN A 7 28.10 -4.74 4.63
C GLN A 7 27.79 -4.28 6.06
N SER A 8 26.98 -3.25 6.21
CA SER A 8 26.54 -2.74 7.53
C SER A 8 25.33 -3.48 8.09
N LEU A 9 24.65 -4.30 7.27
CA LEU A 9 23.59 -5.19 7.74
C LEU A 9 24.15 -6.26 8.68
N ASP A 10 23.31 -6.75 9.60
CA ASP A 10 23.58 -8.01 10.28
C ASP A 10 23.69 -9.11 9.21
N TYR A 11 24.91 -9.59 8.99
CA TYR A 11 25.19 -10.58 7.96
C TYR A 11 24.37 -11.88 8.15
N SER A 12 23.90 -12.15 9.36
CA SER A 12 23.05 -13.30 9.66
C SER A 12 21.77 -13.27 8.82
N VAL A 13 21.23 -12.09 8.47
CA VAL A 13 20.03 -11.95 7.64
C VAL A 13 20.27 -12.47 6.22
N LEU A 14 21.46 -12.23 5.66
CA LEU A 14 21.87 -12.79 4.35
C LEU A 14 22.12 -14.31 4.43
N GLN A 15 22.67 -14.80 5.55
CA GLN A 15 22.97 -16.21 5.75
C GLN A 15 21.72 -17.07 6.01
N GLN A 16 20.62 -16.49 6.50
CA GLN A 16 19.38 -17.23 6.75
C GLN A 16 18.84 -17.95 5.52
N CYS A 17 19.17 -17.48 4.31
CA CYS A 17 18.70 -18.11 3.09
C CYS A 17 19.43 -19.44 2.80
N MET A 18 18.72 -20.54 2.98
CA MET A 18 19.21 -21.92 2.73
C MET A 18 19.07 -22.35 1.26
N HIS A 19 18.69 -21.48 0.35
CA HIS A 19 18.45 -21.74 -1.07
C HIS A 19 17.48 -22.91 -1.38
N CYS A 20 16.58 -23.28 -0.47
CA CYS A 20 15.67 -24.42 -0.58
C CYS A 20 14.63 -24.31 -1.72
N GLY A 21 14.34 -23.11 -2.22
CA GLY A 21 13.43 -22.87 -3.34
C GLY A 21 11.95 -22.75 -2.99
N MET A 22 11.54 -22.84 -1.72
CA MET A 22 10.13 -22.71 -1.30
C MET A 22 9.50 -21.36 -1.67
N CYS A 23 10.31 -20.32 -1.88
CA CYS A 23 9.87 -19.01 -2.33
C CYS A 23 9.60 -18.90 -3.84
N LEU A 24 10.05 -19.87 -4.66
CA LEU A 24 9.97 -19.79 -6.11
C LEU A 24 8.53 -19.77 -6.64
N PRO A 25 7.63 -20.69 -6.21
CA PRO A 25 6.25 -20.71 -6.72
C PRO A 25 5.45 -19.50 -6.31
N THR A 26 5.82 -18.79 -5.24
CA THR A 26 5.11 -17.61 -4.74
C THR A 26 5.60 -16.29 -5.34
N CYS A 27 6.73 -16.33 -6.08
CA CYS A 27 7.34 -15.13 -6.63
C CYS A 27 6.78 -14.79 -8.02
N PRO A 28 6.05 -13.67 -8.19
CA PRO A 28 5.47 -13.34 -9.48
C PRO A 28 6.50 -13.16 -10.60
N THR A 29 7.65 -12.53 -10.31
CA THR A 29 8.69 -12.30 -11.32
C THR A 29 9.38 -13.59 -11.74
N TYR A 30 9.57 -14.54 -10.82
CA TYR A 30 10.11 -15.85 -11.17
C TYR A 30 9.11 -16.71 -11.96
N VAL A 31 7.85 -16.70 -11.55
CA VAL A 31 6.81 -17.50 -12.23
C VAL A 31 6.66 -17.09 -13.70
N GLU A 32 6.79 -15.79 -14.00
CA GLU A 32 6.71 -15.26 -15.35
C GLU A 32 7.97 -15.53 -16.20
N THR A 33 9.15 -15.46 -15.60
CA THR A 33 10.41 -15.51 -16.38
C THR A 33 11.12 -16.84 -16.30
N LYS A 34 10.92 -17.62 -15.23
CA LYS A 34 11.67 -18.84 -14.85
C LYS A 34 13.19 -18.62 -14.71
N MET A 35 13.62 -17.36 -14.65
CA MET A 35 15.04 -17.01 -14.49
C MET A 35 15.41 -16.93 -13.01
N GLU A 36 16.49 -17.61 -12.60
CA GLU A 36 16.93 -17.63 -11.20
C GLU A 36 17.22 -16.23 -10.65
N ARG A 37 17.85 -15.36 -11.44
CA ARG A 37 18.12 -13.96 -11.04
C ARG A 37 16.86 -13.18 -10.67
N ASN A 38 15.71 -13.51 -11.26
CA ASN A 38 14.43 -12.89 -10.94
C ASN A 38 13.71 -13.56 -9.75
N SER A 39 14.32 -14.56 -9.13
CA SER A 39 13.82 -15.25 -7.94
C SER A 39 14.25 -14.56 -6.65
N PRO A 40 13.54 -14.77 -5.51
CA PRO A 40 13.97 -14.22 -4.23
C PRO A 40 15.34 -14.71 -3.78
N ARG A 41 15.59 -16.02 -3.86
CA ARG A 41 16.87 -16.61 -3.47
C ARG A 41 18.01 -16.16 -4.40
N GLY A 42 17.74 -16.02 -5.71
CA GLY A 42 18.72 -15.50 -6.66
C GLY A 42 19.11 -14.06 -6.35
N ARG A 43 18.12 -13.21 -6.00
CA ARG A 43 18.39 -11.84 -5.53
C ARG A 43 19.19 -11.81 -4.24
N ILE A 44 18.89 -12.69 -3.28
CA ILE A 44 19.68 -12.79 -2.04
C ILE A 44 21.11 -13.21 -2.34
N SER A 45 21.34 -14.13 -3.27
CA SER A 45 22.70 -14.50 -3.72
C SER A 45 23.47 -13.31 -4.29
N LEU A 46 22.82 -12.48 -5.11
CA LEU A 46 23.43 -11.25 -5.64
C LEU A 46 23.75 -10.25 -4.54
N MET A 47 22.82 -10.03 -3.59
CA MET A 47 23.04 -9.15 -2.42
C MET A 47 24.22 -9.65 -1.57
N ARG A 48 24.30 -10.96 -1.36
CA ARG A 48 25.38 -11.59 -0.60
C ARG A 48 26.74 -11.41 -1.30
N ALA A 49 26.81 -11.67 -2.60
CA ALA A 49 28.05 -11.46 -3.36
C ALA A 49 28.54 -9.99 -3.33
N VAL A 50 27.60 -9.03 -3.28
CA VAL A 50 27.96 -7.61 -3.08
C VAL A 50 28.44 -7.34 -1.64
N ALA A 51 27.77 -7.91 -0.64
CA ALA A 51 28.19 -7.77 0.75
C ALA A 51 29.58 -8.38 1.01
N ASP A 52 29.86 -9.51 0.37
CA ASP A 52 31.17 -10.22 0.45
C ASP A 52 32.28 -9.53 -0.37
N GLY A 53 31.93 -8.50 -1.17
CA GLY A 53 32.87 -7.79 -2.04
C GLY A 53 33.27 -8.57 -3.30
N GLU A 54 32.55 -9.65 -3.63
CA GLU A 54 32.75 -10.46 -4.84
C GLU A 54 32.17 -9.80 -6.09
N LEU A 55 31.13 -8.97 -5.90
CA LEU A 55 30.48 -8.18 -6.95
C LEU A 55 30.41 -6.71 -6.56
N GLU A 56 30.62 -5.85 -7.55
CA GLU A 56 30.35 -4.42 -7.41
C GLU A 56 28.88 -4.10 -7.62
N VAL A 57 28.41 -3.00 -6.99
CA VAL A 57 27.10 -2.47 -7.27
C VAL A 57 27.06 -1.96 -8.70
N SER A 58 26.23 -2.56 -9.53
CA SER A 58 26.16 -2.30 -10.96
C SER A 58 24.74 -2.02 -11.42
N LYS A 59 24.61 -1.46 -12.65
CA LYS A 59 23.31 -1.28 -13.28
C LYS A 59 22.54 -2.61 -13.42
N ALA A 60 23.23 -3.72 -13.71
CA ALA A 60 22.60 -5.03 -13.81
C ALA A 60 21.98 -5.48 -12.48
N LEU A 61 22.69 -5.25 -11.36
CA LEU A 61 22.14 -5.47 -10.01
C LEU A 61 20.90 -4.61 -9.78
N SER A 62 21.00 -3.31 -10.11
CA SER A 62 19.88 -2.39 -9.98
C SER A 62 18.66 -2.85 -10.75
N ASP A 63 18.81 -3.23 -12.02
CA ASP A 63 17.72 -3.69 -12.87
C ASP A 63 17.01 -4.91 -12.25
N GLU A 64 17.77 -5.87 -11.69
CA GLU A 64 17.20 -7.04 -10.99
C GLU A 64 16.47 -6.65 -9.68
N MET A 65 16.98 -5.69 -8.92
CA MET A 65 16.36 -5.25 -7.68
C MET A 65 15.11 -4.41 -7.94
N TYR A 66 15.08 -3.59 -9.00
CA TYR A 66 13.89 -2.84 -9.41
C TYR A 66 12.86 -3.67 -10.18
N TYR A 67 13.25 -4.83 -10.70
CA TYR A 67 12.30 -5.80 -11.26
C TYR A 67 11.52 -6.55 -10.16
N CYS A 68 11.97 -6.52 -8.92
CA CYS A 68 11.24 -7.08 -7.78
C CYS A 68 10.04 -6.16 -7.41
N LEU A 69 8.87 -6.76 -7.17
CA LEU A 69 7.66 -6.07 -6.73
C LEU A 69 7.70 -5.61 -5.25
N GLY A 70 8.56 -6.21 -4.42
CA GLY A 70 8.51 -6.02 -2.97
C GLY A 70 7.23 -6.55 -2.32
N CYS A 71 6.55 -7.52 -2.91
CA CYS A 71 5.26 -8.04 -2.44
C CYS A 71 5.33 -8.90 -1.17
N LEU A 72 6.51 -9.29 -0.73
CA LEU A 72 6.79 -10.08 0.49
C LEU A 72 6.19 -11.50 0.52
N ALA A 73 5.65 -12.02 -0.59
CA ALA A 73 5.13 -13.38 -0.64
C ALA A 73 6.22 -14.43 -0.35
N CYS A 74 7.46 -14.16 -0.78
CA CYS A 74 8.62 -14.98 -0.50
C CYS A 74 8.98 -15.04 0.99
N GLN A 75 8.78 -13.96 1.74
CA GLN A 75 9.01 -13.90 3.18
C GLN A 75 8.01 -14.78 3.93
N THR A 76 6.74 -14.76 3.50
CA THR A 76 5.71 -15.63 4.08
C THR A 76 5.97 -17.11 3.78
N ALA A 77 6.47 -17.43 2.58
CA ALA A 77 6.77 -18.80 2.17
C ALA A 77 8.11 -19.35 2.72
N CYS A 78 8.92 -18.50 3.37
CA CYS A 78 10.26 -18.87 3.80
C CYS A 78 10.24 -19.65 5.13
N PRO A 79 10.64 -20.96 5.16
CA PRO A 79 10.70 -21.71 6.40
C PRO A 79 11.84 -21.25 7.32
N ALA A 80 12.87 -20.61 6.78
CA ALA A 80 13.99 -20.05 7.55
C ALA A 80 13.71 -18.65 8.11
N GLY A 81 12.56 -18.05 7.77
CA GLY A 81 12.17 -16.76 8.30
C GLY A 81 12.99 -15.55 7.80
N VAL A 82 13.56 -15.62 6.59
CA VAL A 82 14.36 -14.53 6.02
C VAL A 82 13.56 -13.24 5.98
N ASN A 83 14.09 -12.17 6.59
CA ASN A 83 13.52 -10.83 6.52
C ASN A 83 13.83 -10.18 5.16
N TYR A 84 13.05 -10.56 4.15
CA TYR A 84 13.26 -10.08 2.79
C TYR A 84 12.92 -8.58 2.63
N ALA A 85 12.04 -8.04 3.46
CA ALA A 85 11.69 -6.61 3.42
C ALA A 85 12.91 -5.73 3.70
N GLU A 86 13.68 -6.07 4.73
CA GLU A 86 14.92 -5.38 5.09
C GLU A 86 15.98 -5.44 3.98
N LEU A 87 16.22 -6.65 3.45
CA LEU A 87 17.16 -6.85 2.35
C LEU A 87 16.78 -6.03 1.11
N PHE A 88 15.50 -6.04 0.78
CA PHE A 88 14.95 -5.33 -0.37
C PHE A 88 15.10 -3.80 -0.27
N GLU A 89 14.81 -3.21 0.87
CA GLU A 89 14.95 -1.76 1.08
C GLU A 89 16.42 -1.35 1.14
N THR A 90 17.27 -2.14 1.82
CA THR A 90 18.70 -1.87 1.95
C THR A 90 19.41 -1.92 0.60
N VAL A 91 19.18 -2.96 -0.21
CA VAL A 91 19.85 -3.07 -1.51
C VAL A 91 19.42 -1.94 -2.46
N ARG A 92 18.15 -1.51 -2.40
CA ARG A 92 17.71 -0.37 -3.20
C ARG A 92 18.35 0.94 -2.75
N ALA A 93 18.53 1.13 -1.44
CA ALA A 93 19.26 2.28 -0.93
C ALA A 93 20.74 2.26 -1.37
N GLU A 94 21.39 1.10 -1.34
CA GLU A 94 22.76 0.93 -1.84
C GLU A 94 22.89 1.27 -3.32
N VAL A 95 21.98 0.76 -4.14
CA VAL A 95 21.94 1.02 -5.59
C VAL A 95 21.77 2.52 -5.89
N GLU A 96 20.90 3.22 -5.13
CA GLU A 96 20.71 4.66 -5.32
C GLU A 96 21.93 5.46 -4.83
N GLN A 97 22.58 5.07 -3.74
CA GLN A 97 23.79 5.71 -3.26
C GLN A 97 24.99 5.51 -4.21
N ALA A 98 25.05 4.34 -4.85
CA ALA A 98 26.10 4.05 -5.84
C ALA A 98 25.90 4.79 -7.18
N GLN A 99 24.74 5.43 -7.38
CA GLN A 99 24.41 6.21 -8.58
C GLN A 99 24.61 5.46 -9.90
N VAL A 100 24.35 4.14 -9.90
CA VAL A 100 24.53 3.26 -11.08
C VAL A 100 23.39 3.40 -12.12
N ASN A 101 22.34 4.13 -11.78
CA ASN A 101 21.23 4.41 -12.67
C ASN A 101 21.38 5.82 -13.25
N ASP A 102 22.16 5.98 -14.29
CA ASP A 102 22.32 7.26 -14.96
C ASP A 102 21.06 7.68 -15.72
N GLY A 103 20.64 8.94 -15.55
CA GLY A 103 19.52 9.51 -16.30
C GLY A 103 18.98 10.79 -15.67
N MET A 104 19.44 11.95 -16.13
CA MET A 104 19.00 13.28 -15.65
C MET A 104 17.46 13.39 -15.57
N GLN A 105 16.74 12.83 -16.54
CA GLN A 105 15.28 12.84 -16.54
C GLN A 105 14.68 11.96 -15.43
N ARG A 106 15.24 10.75 -15.19
CA ARG A 106 14.82 9.86 -14.11
C ARG A 106 15.05 10.52 -12.76
N ASP A 107 16.24 11.08 -12.56
CA ASP A 107 16.65 11.67 -11.30
C ASP A 107 15.85 12.93 -11.00
N PHE A 108 15.53 13.74 -12.00
CA PHE A 108 14.64 14.90 -11.84
C PHE A 108 13.24 14.48 -11.39
N TRP A 109 12.59 13.51 -12.06
CA TRP A 109 11.25 13.06 -11.68
C TRP A 109 11.23 12.36 -10.33
N ARG A 110 12.28 11.61 -10.02
CA ARG A 110 12.47 10.98 -8.71
C ARG A 110 12.61 12.03 -7.62
N TRP A 111 13.51 13.00 -7.82
CA TRP A 111 13.69 14.11 -6.88
C TRP A 111 12.39 14.90 -6.71
N LEU A 112 11.73 15.29 -7.78
CA LEU A 112 10.50 16.06 -7.73
C LEU A 112 9.40 15.29 -6.96
N SER A 113 9.22 14.01 -7.22
CA SER A 113 8.19 13.21 -6.55
C SER A 113 8.55 12.95 -5.09
N LEU A 114 9.71 12.35 -4.81
CA LEU A 114 10.06 11.87 -3.48
C LEU A 114 10.53 13.00 -2.55
N ASN A 115 11.35 13.92 -3.02
CA ASN A 115 11.92 14.99 -2.17
C ASN A 115 11.03 16.24 -2.08
N VAL A 116 10.16 16.47 -3.08
CA VAL A 116 9.34 17.69 -3.11
C VAL A 116 7.87 17.38 -2.82
N ILE A 117 7.20 16.59 -3.68
CA ILE A 117 5.75 16.43 -3.64
C ILE A 117 5.31 15.62 -2.41
N PHE A 118 5.82 14.41 -2.24
CA PHE A 118 5.39 13.52 -1.15
C PHE A 118 5.90 13.94 0.25
N MET A 119 6.94 14.79 0.31
CA MET A 119 7.39 15.38 1.58
C MET A 119 6.52 16.54 2.08
N ARG A 120 5.63 17.08 1.22
CA ARG A 120 4.80 18.27 1.51
C ARG A 120 3.32 17.98 1.29
N PRO A 121 2.58 17.61 2.33
CA PRO A 121 1.13 17.29 2.21
C PRO A 121 0.31 18.40 1.56
N TRP A 122 0.61 19.68 1.86
CA TRP A 122 -0.08 20.82 1.26
C TRP A 122 0.10 20.89 -0.26
N LEU A 123 1.30 20.59 -0.77
CA LEU A 123 1.61 20.60 -2.21
C LEU A 123 0.89 19.45 -2.92
N LEU A 124 0.90 18.25 -2.29
CA LEU A 124 0.19 17.10 -2.82
C LEU A 124 -1.33 17.38 -2.93
N ARG A 125 -1.92 18.00 -1.92
CA ARG A 125 -3.33 18.43 -1.92
C ARG A 125 -3.60 19.53 -2.96
N LEU A 126 -2.68 20.47 -3.15
CA LEU A 126 -2.80 21.50 -4.20
C LEU A 126 -2.83 20.85 -5.59
N ILE A 127 -1.91 19.92 -5.85
CA ILE A 127 -1.90 19.14 -7.11
C ILE A 127 -3.20 18.36 -7.25
N GLY A 128 -3.69 17.74 -6.19
CA GLY A 128 -4.98 17.06 -6.17
C GLY A 128 -6.14 17.98 -6.56
N ARG A 129 -6.22 19.19 -6.00
CA ARG A 129 -7.26 20.18 -6.35
C ARG A 129 -7.19 20.58 -7.84
N VAL A 130 -6.00 20.84 -8.36
CA VAL A 130 -5.81 21.16 -9.79
C VAL A 130 -6.26 20.00 -10.67
N LEU A 131 -5.87 18.77 -10.34
CA LEU A 131 -6.33 17.56 -11.05
C LEU A 131 -7.84 17.37 -10.94
N ARG A 132 -8.44 17.67 -9.80
CA ARG A 132 -9.90 17.61 -9.63
C ARG A 132 -10.61 18.60 -10.54
N ILE A 133 -10.14 19.84 -10.63
CA ILE A 133 -10.69 20.86 -11.57
C ILE A 133 -10.59 20.33 -13.00
N TYR A 134 -9.43 19.83 -13.39
CA TYR A 134 -9.21 19.22 -14.71
C TYR A 134 -10.23 18.10 -15.02
N GLN A 135 -10.47 17.20 -14.07
CA GLN A 135 -11.39 16.06 -14.21
C GLN A 135 -12.86 16.49 -14.20
N SER A 136 -13.24 17.46 -13.36
CA SER A 136 -14.64 17.87 -13.15
C SER A 136 -15.18 18.85 -14.20
N THR A 137 -14.32 19.67 -14.83
CA THR A 137 -14.72 20.67 -15.83
C THR A 137 -14.92 20.10 -17.22
N GLY A 138 -14.66 18.81 -17.42
CA GLY A 138 -14.69 18.17 -18.73
C GLY A 138 -13.48 18.48 -19.63
N LEU A 139 -12.49 19.22 -19.11
CA LEU A 139 -11.23 19.51 -19.81
C LEU A 139 -10.49 18.23 -20.19
N GLU A 140 -10.51 17.23 -19.33
CA GLU A 140 -9.98 15.89 -19.60
C GLU A 140 -10.59 15.28 -20.89
N ARG A 141 -11.93 15.33 -21.02
CA ARG A 141 -12.65 14.81 -22.20
C ARG A 141 -12.30 15.60 -23.46
N LEU A 142 -12.19 16.92 -23.31
CA LEU A 142 -11.81 17.80 -24.43
C LEU A 142 -10.39 17.49 -24.90
N MET A 143 -9.41 17.39 -23.98
CA MET A 143 -8.01 17.11 -24.32
C MET A 143 -7.83 15.72 -24.93
N ARG A 144 -8.61 14.72 -24.49
CA ARG A 144 -8.65 13.40 -25.14
C ARG A 144 -9.23 13.49 -26.54
N LYS A 145 -10.33 14.24 -26.73
CA LYS A 145 -11.00 14.42 -28.04
C LYS A 145 -10.10 15.12 -29.07
N VAL A 146 -9.32 16.12 -28.66
CA VAL A 146 -8.38 16.83 -29.55
C VAL A 146 -7.02 16.13 -29.68
N HIS A 147 -6.87 14.89 -29.14
CA HIS A 147 -5.65 14.11 -29.19
C HIS A 147 -4.41 14.81 -28.59
N PHE A 148 -4.62 15.75 -27.65
CA PHE A 148 -3.56 16.55 -27.05
C PHE A 148 -2.46 15.67 -26.44
N PHE A 149 -2.83 14.55 -25.80
CA PHE A 149 -1.88 13.59 -25.24
C PHE A 149 -1.02 12.89 -26.30
N GLY A 150 -1.43 12.92 -27.59
CA GLY A 150 -0.61 12.45 -28.69
C GLY A 150 0.68 13.25 -28.88
N LEU A 151 0.67 14.53 -28.46
CA LEU A 151 1.80 15.45 -28.54
C LEU A 151 2.75 15.35 -27.32
N MET A 152 2.34 14.64 -26.26
CA MET A 152 3.13 14.49 -25.05
C MET A 152 4.21 13.40 -25.19
N PRO A 153 5.30 13.52 -24.43
CA PRO A 153 6.29 12.45 -24.30
C PRO A 153 5.65 11.11 -23.96
N PRO A 154 6.16 9.97 -24.47
CA PRO A 154 5.57 8.64 -24.25
C PRO A 154 5.39 8.28 -22.77
N SER A 155 6.25 8.77 -21.89
CA SER A 155 6.16 8.58 -20.44
C SER A 155 4.91 9.23 -19.84
N LEU A 156 4.62 10.48 -20.20
CA LEU A 156 3.43 11.20 -19.71
C LEU A 156 2.12 10.65 -20.31
N LYS A 157 2.15 10.24 -21.58
CA LYS A 157 1.02 9.59 -22.22
C LYS A 157 0.59 8.28 -21.53
N LYS A 158 1.54 7.52 -20.98
CA LYS A 158 1.26 6.29 -20.23
C LYS A 158 0.74 6.56 -18.81
N LEU A 159 1.02 7.72 -18.24
CA LEU A 159 0.59 8.09 -16.88
C LEU A 159 -0.87 8.58 -16.82
N GLU A 160 -1.34 9.27 -17.84
CA GLU A 160 -2.67 9.86 -17.85
C GLU A 160 -3.80 8.86 -17.57
N PRO A 161 -3.87 7.67 -18.21
CA PRO A 161 -4.91 6.68 -17.92
C PRO A 161 -4.84 6.09 -16.51
N GLN A 162 -3.69 6.18 -15.87
CA GLN A 162 -3.44 5.67 -14.50
C GLN A 162 -3.73 6.71 -13.41
N THR A 163 -4.00 7.97 -13.81
CA THR A 163 -4.31 9.04 -12.87
C THR A 163 -5.60 8.71 -12.11
N PRO A 164 -5.58 8.69 -10.76
CA PRO A 164 -6.77 8.39 -9.99
C PRO A 164 -7.83 9.48 -10.17
N GLN A 165 -9.11 9.12 -10.04
CA GLN A 165 -10.17 10.10 -9.82
C GLN A 165 -9.95 10.74 -8.46
N ILE A 166 -9.86 12.07 -8.42
CA ILE A 166 -9.66 12.82 -7.18
C ILE A 166 -11.00 13.02 -6.49
N ALA A 167 -11.05 12.76 -5.19
CA ALA A 167 -12.23 12.94 -4.38
C ALA A 167 -12.72 14.40 -4.37
N ALA A 168 -14.03 14.60 -4.19
CA ALA A 168 -14.60 15.94 -4.16
C ALA A 168 -14.17 16.73 -2.89
N HIS A 169 -14.04 16.03 -1.79
CA HIS A 169 -13.61 16.53 -0.49
C HIS A 169 -12.46 15.69 0.02
N PHE A 170 -11.50 16.28 0.70
CA PHE A 170 -10.44 15.56 1.37
C PHE A 170 -10.87 15.17 2.79
N SER A 171 -10.08 14.34 3.46
CA SER A 171 -10.45 13.84 4.78
C SER A 171 -10.70 14.96 5.81
N ASP A 172 -9.97 16.06 5.73
CA ASP A 172 -10.16 17.22 6.64
C ASP A 172 -11.52 17.93 6.47
N ASP A 173 -12.15 17.77 5.29
CA ASP A 173 -13.49 18.31 5.02
C ASP A 173 -14.59 17.36 5.52
N LEU A 174 -14.28 16.08 5.69
CA LEU A 174 -15.24 15.01 6.02
C LEU A 174 -15.15 14.54 7.47
N ILE A 175 -14.03 14.75 8.12
CA ILE A 175 -13.69 14.18 9.44
C ILE A 175 -13.26 15.32 10.36
N LEU A 176 -13.85 15.36 11.55
CA LEU A 176 -13.42 16.29 12.59
C LEU A 176 -12.13 15.80 13.25
N PRO A 177 -11.30 16.70 13.81
CA PRO A 177 -10.08 16.30 14.50
C PRO A 177 -10.31 15.35 15.68
N ASP A 178 -11.46 15.45 16.32
CA ASP A 178 -11.89 14.63 17.44
C ASP A 178 -13.37 14.28 17.28
N GLU A 179 -13.68 12.99 17.22
CA GLU A 179 -15.04 12.50 17.09
C GLU A 179 -15.34 11.45 18.17
N VAL A 180 -16.41 11.68 18.92
CA VAL A 180 -16.81 10.87 20.08
C VAL A 180 -17.99 9.97 19.69
N PRO A 181 -17.99 8.67 20.07
CA PRO A 181 -19.08 7.76 19.79
C PRO A 181 -20.31 8.06 20.68
N GLN A 182 -21.51 7.74 20.22
CA GLN A 182 -22.72 7.85 21.04
C GLN A 182 -22.68 6.95 22.28
N GLN A 183 -22.09 5.77 22.15
CA GLN A 183 -21.85 4.83 23.24
C GLN A 183 -20.37 4.46 23.25
N SER A 184 -19.64 4.97 24.25
CA SER A 184 -18.22 4.68 24.38
C SER A 184 -18.00 3.26 24.95
N ARG A 185 -16.99 2.58 24.40
CA ARG A 185 -16.45 1.33 24.95
C ARG A 185 -15.08 1.57 25.64
N GLY A 186 -14.70 2.84 25.81
CA GLY A 186 -13.45 3.23 26.45
C GLY A 186 -12.21 3.15 25.55
N TYR A 187 -12.38 2.89 24.25
CA TYR A 187 -11.25 2.89 23.30
C TYR A 187 -11.04 4.28 22.71
N ARG A 188 -9.79 4.74 22.66
CA ARG A 188 -9.37 5.97 22.01
C ARG A 188 -8.34 5.64 20.92
N VAL A 189 -8.64 5.95 19.66
CA VAL A 189 -7.81 5.55 18.54
C VAL A 189 -7.45 6.72 17.64
N GLY A 190 -6.20 6.72 17.13
CA GLY A 190 -5.76 7.65 16.11
C GLY A 190 -6.08 7.13 14.71
N LEU A 191 -6.58 7.95 13.80
CA LEU A 191 -6.78 7.59 12.40
C LEU A 191 -5.68 8.16 11.51
N LEU A 192 -5.06 7.32 10.71
CA LEU A 192 -4.15 7.69 9.63
C LEU A 192 -4.93 7.89 8.33
N THR A 193 -4.98 9.12 7.83
CA THR A 193 -5.68 9.46 6.58
C THR A 193 -4.89 9.09 5.32
N GLY A 194 -3.54 8.96 5.46
CA GLY A 194 -2.64 8.65 4.37
C GLY A 194 -2.47 9.80 3.36
N CYS A 195 -1.76 9.53 2.27
CA CYS A 195 -1.54 10.53 1.21
C CYS A 195 -2.45 10.29 0.00
N ILE A 196 -2.26 9.19 -0.74
CA ILE A 196 -3.13 8.82 -1.87
C ILE A 196 -4.54 8.43 -1.40
N GLN A 197 -4.64 7.81 -0.23
CA GLN A 197 -5.92 7.47 0.40
C GLN A 197 -6.74 8.74 0.66
N ASP A 198 -6.12 9.82 1.16
CA ASP A 198 -6.77 11.12 1.37
C ASP A 198 -7.23 11.77 0.06
N LEU A 199 -6.40 11.71 -0.99
CA LEU A 199 -6.69 12.36 -2.28
C LEU A 199 -7.80 11.66 -3.08
N ALA A 200 -7.79 10.33 -3.12
CA ALA A 200 -8.65 9.57 -4.02
C ALA A 200 -9.79 8.83 -3.28
N PHE A 201 -9.63 8.56 -1.99
CA PHE A 201 -10.49 7.69 -1.21
C PHE A 201 -10.82 8.25 0.17
N SER A 202 -10.94 9.57 0.30
CA SER A 202 -11.29 10.24 1.56
C SER A 202 -12.65 9.78 2.12
N ASN A 203 -13.58 9.38 1.26
CA ASN A 203 -14.83 8.74 1.66
C ASN A 203 -14.60 7.42 2.42
N ILE A 204 -13.59 6.64 2.06
CA ILE A 204 -13.23 5.41 2.79
C ILE A 204 -12.63 5.75 4.16
N ASN A 205 -11.92 6.88 4.28
CA ASN A 205 -11.47 7.38 5.59
C ASN A 205 -12.68 7.75 6.45
N ARG A 206 -13.71 8.42 5.88
CA ARG A 206 -14.96 8.73 6.59
C ARG A 206 -15.69 7.44 6.99
N ASP A 207 -15.82 6.46 6.10
CA ASP A 207 -16.40 5.15 6.39
C ASP A 207 -15.66 4.46 7.56
N THR A 208 -14.33 4.58 7.59
CA THR A 208 -13.49 4.02 8.66
C THR A 208 -13.82 4.67 10.01
N VAL A 209 -13.98 5.99 10.05
CA VAL A 209 -14.38 6.70 11.28
C VAL A 209 -15.79 6.29 11.69
N ASP A 210 -16.75 6.25 10.75
CA ASP A 210 -18.14 5.82 11.05
C ASP A 210 -18.18 4.43 11.68
N VAL A 211 -17.38 3.50 11.15
CA VAL A 211 -17.26 2.14 11.67
C VAL A 211 -16.64 2.13 13.07
N LEU A 212 -15.60 2.91 13.31
CA LEU A 212 -14.95 3.01 14.63
C LEU A 212 -15.92 3.60 15.67
N LEU A 213 -16.61 4.68 15.34
CA LEU A 213 -17.63 5.30 16.19
C LEU A 213 -18.79 4.32 16.51
N ALA A 214 -19.28 3.59 15.49
CA ALA A 214 -20.32 2.58 15.67
C ALA A 214 -19.89 1.41 16.57
N ASN A 215 -18.57 1.24 16.74
CA ASN A 215 -17.96 0.26 17.64
C ASN A 215 -17.49 0.84 18.96
N GLY A 216 -17.91 2.07 19.28
CA GLY A 216 -17.65 2.71 20.57
C GLY A 216 -16.23 3.25 20.75
N CYS A 217 -15.49 3.47 19.67
CA CYS A 217 -14.16 4.09 19.71
C CYS A 217 -14.27 5.61 19.52
N GLU A 218 -13.62 6.37 20.39
CA GLU A 218 -13.29 7.78 20.16
C GLU A 218 -12.18 7.87 19.11
N VAL A 219 -12.31 8.75 18.12
CA VAL A 219 -11.40 8.83 16.98
C VAL A 219 -10.72 10.18 16.91
N ILE A 220 -9.40 10.17 17.01
CA ILE A 220 -8.53 11.33 16.87
C ILE A 220 -7.90 11.33 15.47
N THR A 221 -8.14 12.39 14.71
CA THR A 221 -7.62 12.54 13.34
C THR A 221 -6.83 13.84 13.22
N PRO A 222 -5.54 13.85 13.60
CA PRO A 222 -4.72 15.05 13.51
C PRO A 222 -4.60 15.56 12.07
N ARG A 223 -4.66 16.90 11.89
CA ARG A 223 -4.49 17.54 10.57
C ARG A 223 -3.03 17.64 10.11
N SER A 224 -2.08 17.44 11.03
CA SER A 224 -0.63 17.56 10.79
C SER A 224 0.01 16.31 10.19
N GLN A 225 -0.78 15.36 9.70
CA GLN A 225 -0.28 14.09 9.19
C GLN A 225 0.54 14.24 7.90
N SER A 226 1.50 13.34 7.73
CA SER A 226 2.36 13.24 6.54
C SER A 226 2.17 11.91 5.81
N CYS A 227 2.92 11.71 4.72
CA CYS A 227 3.03 10.39 4.09
C CYS A 227 3.66 9.39 5.07
N CYS A 228 3.24 8.13 5.01
CA CYS A 228 3.82 7.05 5.84
C CYS A 228 5.30 6.74 5.52
N GLY A 229 5.85 7.22 4.41
CA GLY A 229 7.24 6.95 4.02
C GLY A 229 7.46 5.64 3.26
N SER A 230 6.47 4.77 3.14
CA SER A 230 6.60 3.48 2.45
C SER A 230 7.14 3.62 1.02
N LEU A 231 6.64 4.62 0.26
CA LEU A 231 7.12 4.88 -1.09
C LEU A 231 8.60 5.25 -1.12
N HIS A 232 9.07 6.02 -0.13
CA HIS A 232 10.47 6.43 0.01
C HIS A 232 11.35 5.22 0.34
N ALA A 233 11.03 4.45 1.37
CA ALA A 233 11.79 3.27 1.77
C ALA A 233 11.89 2.25 0.62
N HIS A 234 10.77 1.94 -0.02
CA HIS A 234 10.74 1.01 -1.16
C HIS A 234 11.49 1.49 -2.41
N ASN A 235 11.84 2.77 -2.48
CA ASN A 235 12.66 3.32 -3.55
C ASN A 235 14.08 3.72 -3.09
N GLY A 236 14.52 3.24 -1.92
CA GLY A 236 15.89 3.45 -1.44
C GLY A 236 16.16 4.81 -0.79
N GLU A 237 15.12 5.64 -0.56
CA GLU A 237 15.25 6.93 0.12
C GLU A 237 15.02 6.77 1.64
N LEU A 238 15.91 6.01 2.30
CA LEU A 238 15.74 5.65 3.72
C LEU A 238 15.77 6.87 4.65
N GLU A 239 16.60 7.89 4.36
CA GLU A 239 16.66 9.10 5.21
C GLU A 239 15.36 9.89 5.14
N LEU A 240 14.76 10.04 3.95
CA LEU A 240 13.47 10.69 3.81
C LEU A 240 12.36 9.87 4.47
N ALA A 241 12.44 8.54 4.39
CA ALA A 241 11.52 7.66 5.10
C ALA A 241 11.61 7.84 6.62
N ARG A 242 12.84 7.95 7.18
CA ARG A 242 13.07 8.25 8.61
C ARG A 242 12.50 9.60 9.01
N GLU A 243 12.70 10.63 8.19
CA GLU A 243 12.13 11.96 8.44
C GLU A 243 10.60 11.91 8.49
N LEU A 244 9.96 11.23 7.53
CA LEU A 244 8.50 11.07 7.51
C LEU A 244 8.01 10.25 8.71
N ALA A 245 8.74 9.23 9.13
CA ALA A 245 8.41 8.44 10.31
C ALA A 245 8.43 9.29 11.60
N ARG A 246 9.45 10.15 11.78
CA ARG A 246 9.49 11.09 12.92
C ARG A 246 8.28 12.03 12.92
N ARG A 247 8.01 12.67 11.78
CA ARG A 247 6.84 13.58 11.63
C ARG A 247 5.53 12.87 11.93
N GLN A 248 5.40 11.62 11.50
CA GLN A 248 4.19 10.84 11.71
C GLN A 248 4.01 10.47 13.18
N ILE A 249 5.09 10.07 13.87
CA ILE A 249 5.09 9.78 15.32
C ILE A 249 4.71 11.06 16.09
N ASP A 250 5.26 12.22 15.75
CA ASP A 250 4.98 13.49 16.42
C ASP A 250 3.56 14.03 16.19
N SER A 251 2.84 13.48 15.20
CA SER A 251 1.45 13.87 14.93
C SER A 251 0.44 13.26 15.91
N PHE A 252 0.82 12.28 16.72
CA PHE A 252 -0.06 11.56 17.62
C PHE A 252 0.50 11.51 19.05
N ASP A 253 -0.38 11.73 20.03
CA ASP A 253 -0.04 11.45 21.42
C ASP A 253 -0.16 9.94 21.69
N LEU A 254 1.00 9.26 21.71
CA LEU A 254 1.03 7.82 21.83
C LEU A 254 0.57 7.33 23.21
N ASP A 255 0.69 8.12 24.26
CA ASP A 255 0.32 7.70 25.61
C ASP A 255 -1.20 7.68 25.80
N GLU A 256 -1.92 8.55 25.08
CA GLU A 256 -3.38 8.64 25.17
C GLU A 256 -4.15 7.69 24.24
N LEU A 257 -3.49 7.05 23.28
CA LEU A 257 -4.16 6.21 22.28
C LEU A 257 -3.98 4.71 22.55
N ASP A 258 -5.05 3.93 22.42
CA ASP A 258 -5.00 2.47 22.47
C ASP A 258 -4.43 1.88 21.18
N ALA A 259 -4.75 2.49 20.03
CA ALA A 259 -4.28 2.06 18.73
C ALA A 259 -4.19 3.22 17.74
N ILE A 260 -3.40 3.03 16.68
CA ILE A 260 -3.32 3.89 15.51
C ILE A 260 -3.81 3.09 14.31
N ILE A 261 -4.91 3.54 13.72
CA ILE A 261 -5.66 2.78 12.72
C ILE A 261 -5.29 3.25 11.31
N THR A 262 -5.03 2.29 10.44
CA THR A 262 -4.89 2.51 9.00
C THR A 262 -5.82 1.58 8.22
N ASN A 263 -6.35 2.07 7.09
CA ASN A 263 -7.16 1.31 6.13
C ASN A 263 -6.42 1.04 4.82
N ALA A 264 -5.09 1.23 4.82
CA ALA A 264 -4.23 1.09 3.66
C ALA A 264 -3.12 0.07 3.95
N GLY A 265 -3.27 -1.15 3.43
CA GLY A 265 -2.38 -2.28 3.72
C GLY A 265 -0.90 -2.01 3.43
N GLY A 266 -0.59 -1.27 2.35
CA GLY A 266 0.78 -0.88 2.01
C GLY A 266 1.39 0.08 3.04
N CYS A 267 0.63 1.09 3.47
CA CYS A 267 1.05 2.00 4.52
C CYS A 267 1.24 1.26 5.85
N GLY A 268 0.24 0.46 6.26
CA GLY A 268 0.27 -0.27 7.52
C GLY A 268 1.46 -1.22 7.67
N SER A 269 1.87 -1.87 6.58
CA SER A 269 3.05 -2.73 6.58
C SER A 269 4.33 -1.96 6.94
N HIS A 270 4.54 -0.79 6.35
CA HIS A 270 5.70 0.04 6.63
C HIS A 270 5.60 0.74 8.00
N LEU A 271 4.41 1.22 8.37
CA LEU A 271 4.17 1.85 9.67
C LEU A 271 4.50 0.93 10.84
N LYS A 272 4.29 -0.38 10.72
CA LYS A 272 4.64 -1.41 11.73
C LYS A 272 6.14 -1.71 11.81
N THR A 273 6.99 -1.04 11.02
CA THR A 273 8.45 -1.24 10.99
C THR A 273 9.22 0.01 11.40
N TYR A 274 8.57 1.05 11.91
CA TYR A 274 9.24 2.28 12.31
C TYR A 274 10.26 2.04 13.44
N GLY A 275 10.01 1.08 14.36
CA GLY A 275 10.96 0.68 15.37
C GLY A 275 12.27 0.14 14.81
N HIS A 276 12.21 -0.58 13.68
CA HIS A 276 13.41 -1.00 12.95
C HIS A 276 14.04 0.18 12.19
N LEU A 277 13.25 0.97 11.46
CA LEU A 277 13.70 2.10 10.66
C LEU A 277 14.45 3.16 11.50
N LEU A 278 13.98 3.40 12.72
CA LEU A 278 14.51 4.41 13.65
C LEU A 278 15.31 3.80 14.82
N HIS A 279 15.74 2.53 14.73
CA HIS A 279 16.40 1.82 15.83
C HIS A 279 17.67 2.52 16.36
N ALA A 280 18.40 3.20 15.46
CA ALA A 280 19.62 3.94 15.80
C ALA A 280 19.37 5.42 16.14
N ASP A 281 18.13 5.88 16.12
CA ASP A 281 17.78 7.28 16.42
C ASP A 281 17.70 7.47 17.95
N PRO A 282 18.57 8.29 18.57
CA PRO A 282 18.62 8.44 20.03
C PRO A 282 17.35 9.05 20.63
N PHE A 283 16.56 9.80 19.84
CA PHE A 283 15.36 10.49 20.32
C PHE A 283 14.07 9.73 19.99
N TYR A 284 14.06 8.94 18.92
CA TYR A 284 12.85 8.31 18.41
C TYR A 284 12.81 6.79 18.56
N ALA A 285 13.93 6.09 18.85
CA ALA A 285 13.94 4.63 18.91
C ALA A 285 12.90 4.05 19.89
N ALA A 286 12.74 4.66 21.08
CA ALA A 286 11.76 4.21 22.07
C ALA A 286 10.32 4.50 21.61
N LYS A 287 10.06 5.70 21.10
CA LYS A 287 8.74 6.09 20.58
C LYS A 287 8.32 5.24 19.38
N ALA A 288 9.26 4.93 18.48
CA ALA A 288 9.02 4.10 17.33
C ALA A 288 8.66 2.64 17.71
N LYS A 289 9.30 2.08 18.73
CA LYS A 289 8.93 0.77 19.28
C LYS A 289 7.52 0.78 19.91
N MET A 290 7.13 1.87 20.56
CA MET A 290 5.76 2.03 21.09
C MET A 290 4.76 2.19 19.93
N TRP A 291 5.11 2.96 18.92
CA TRP A 291 4.33 3.12 17.69
C TRP A 291 4.02 1.78 17.01
N ASP A 292 5.03 0.91 16.79
CA ASP A 292 4.84 -0.41 16.15
C ASP A 292 3.80 -1.26 16.86
N LYS A 293 3.73 -1.19 18.19
CA LYS A 293 2.76 -1.95 19.00
C LYS A 293 1.34 -1.43 18.82
N LYS A 294 1.19 -0.11 18.59
CA LYS A 294 -0.11 0.56 18.51
C LYS A 294 -0.69 0.60 17.10
N VAL A 295 0.13 0.51 16.06
CA VAL A 295 -0.37 0.50 14.67
C VAL A 295 -1.15 -0.79 14.39
N LYS A 296 -2.39 -0.61 13.93
CA LYS A 296 -3.31 -1.69 13.56
C LYS A 296 -3.96 -1.39 12.21
N ASP A 297 -4.13 -2.43 11.41
CA ASP A 297 -5.09 -2.34 10.29
C ASP A 297 -6.52 -2.30 10.84
N ILE A 298 -7.42 -1.57 10.17
CA ILE A 298 -8.82 -1.45 10.61
C ILE A 298 -9.49 -2.81 10.84
N HIS A 299 -9.23 -3.79 9.97
CA HIS A 299 -9.83 -5.12 10.08
C HIS A 299 -9.24 -5.90 11.26
N GLU A 300 -7.93 -5.76 11.50
CA GLU A 300 -7.24 -6.33 12.66
C GLU A 300 -7.83 -5.77 13.96
N TRP A 301 -7.96 -4.44 14.04
CA TRP A 301 -8.52 -3.76 15.19
C TRP A 301 -9.95 -4.17 15.49
N LEU A 302 -10.83 -4.15 14.48
CA LEU A 302 -12.23 -4.50 14.64
C LEU A 302 -12.41 -5.91 15.18
N VAL A 303 -11.65 -6.89 14.68
CA VAL A 303 -11.72 -8.27 15.18
C VAL A 303 -11.17 -8.35 16.61
N GLN A 304 -10.08 -7.63 16.91
CA GLN A 304 -9.49 -7.58 18.25
C GLN A 304 -10.48 -7.08 19.31
N ILE A 305 -11.24 -6.00 19.00
CA ILE A 305 -12.22 -5.42 19.93
C ILE A 305 -13.60 -6.14 19.90
N ARG A 306 -13.72 -7.22 19.14
CA ARG A 306 -14.98 -7.94 18.93
C ARG A 306 -16.04 -6.97 18.41
N PHE A 307 -15.87 -6.51 17.17
CA PHE A 307 -16.74 -5.52 16.56
C PHE A 307 -18.22 -5.94 16.59
N ARG A 308 -19.11 -4.97 16.59
CA ARG A 308 -20.56 -5.18 16.52
C ARG A 308 -20.92 -5.71 15.13
N LYS A 309 -21.57 -6.86 15.06
CA LYS A 309 -22.08 -7.38 13.79
C LYS A 309 -23.26 -6.51 13.33
N PRO A 310 -23.32 -6.13 12.04
CA PRO A 310 -24.48 -5.43 11.52
C PRO A 310 -25.73 -6.32 11.48
N THR A 311 -26.89 -5.67 11.62
CA THR A 311 -28.22 -6.34 11.50
C THR A 311 -28.85 -6.10 10.14
N ALA A 312 -28.39 -5.12 9.38
CA ALA A 312 -28.81 -4.82 8.01
C ALA A 312 -27.71 -5.16 7.00
N GLY A 313 -28.10 -5.36 5.74
CA GLY A 313 -27.18 -5.61 4.63
C GLY A 313 -26.53 -4.32 4.09
N ALA A 314 -25.45 -4.49 3.33
CA ALA A 314 -24.74 -3.38 2.67
C ALA A 314 -25.34 -2.96 1.31
N GLY A 315 -26.47 -3.53 0.89
CA GLY A 315 -27.05 -3.29 -0.45
C GLY A 315 -26.31 -4.01 -1.59
N VAL A 316 -25.31 -4.83 -1.27
CA VAL A 316 -24.50 -5.61 -2.22
C VAL A 316 -24.80 -7.08 -2.03
N GLY A 317 -25.09 -7.79 -3.13
CA GLY A 317 -25.45 -9.22 -3.09
C GLY A 317 -24.24 -10.14 -3.00
N GLU A 318 -23.28 -9.97 -3.91
CA GLU A 318 -22.11 -10.85 -4.02
C GLU A 318 -20.81 -10.03 -4.04
N VAL A 319 -19.80 -10.49 -3.30
CA VAL A 319 -18.50 -9.86 -3.22
C VAL A 319 -17.39 -10.90 -3.27
N THR A 320 -16.30 -10.57 -3.94
CA THR A 320 -15.03 -11.30 -3.81
C THR A 320 -13.96 -10.42 -3.15
N TYR A 321 -12.86 -11.02 -2.67
CA TYR A 321 -11.84 -10.26 -1.94
C TYR A 321 -10.44 -10.49 -2.52
N HIS A 322 -9.78 -9.39 -2.93
CA HIS A 322 -8.37 -9.39 -3.27
C HIS A 322 -7.53 -9.05 -2.04
N GLU A 323 -6.72 -9.98 -1.59
CA GLU A 323 -5.75 -9.76 -0.51
C GLU A 323 -4.62 -8.85 -0.99
N SER A 324 -4.57 -7.64 -0.48
CA SER A 324 -3.40 -6.80 -0.76
C SER A 324 -2.14 -7.39 -0.13
N CYS A 325 -1.08 -7.51 -0.93
CA CYS A 325 0.12 -8.27 -0.57
C CYS A 325 0.76 -7.79 0.75
N HIS A 326 0.85 -6.48 0.98
CA HIS A 326 1.41 -5.93 2.21
C HIS A 326 0.52 -6.11 3.43
N LEU A 327 -0.81 -6.22 3.27
CA LEU A 327 -1.70 -6.59 4.36
C LEU A 327 -1.53 -8.06 4.72
N CYS A 328 -1.59 -8.93 3.70
CA CYS A 328 -1.51 -10.38 3.86
C CYS A 328 -0.09 -10.83 4.31
N HIS A 329 0.96 -10.43 3.56
CA HIS A 329 2.32 -10.91 3.78
C HIS A 329 3.10 -10.04 4.77
N GLY A 330 2.95 -8.72 4.72
CA GLY A 330 3.65 -7.79 5.61
C GLY A 330 3.04 -7.75 7.01
N GLN A 331 1.72 -7.52 7.10
CA GLN A 331 1.04 -7.36 8.39
C GLN A 331 0.45 -8.66 8.96
N LYS A 332 0.39 -9.74 8.18
CA LYS A 332 -0.23 -11.03 8.55
C LYS A 332 -1.74 -10.93 8.87
N VAL A 333 -2.42 -9.94 8.29
CA VAL A 333 -3.88 -9.76 8.40
C VAL A 333 -4.53 -10.45 7.20
N VAL A 334 -5.06 -11.63 7.40
CA VAL A 334 -5.55 -12.55 6.35
C VAL A 334 -7.03 -12.88 6.53
N SER A 335 -7.39 -13.40 7.71
CA SER A 335 -8.75 -13.85 8.01
C SER A 335 -9.70 -12.72 8.39
N GLN A 336 -9.19 -11.63 8.94
CA GLN A 336 -10.00 -10.55 9.51
C GLN A 336 -10.90 -9.85 8.48
N PRO A 337 -10.43 -9.48 7.27
CA PRO A 337 -11.31 -8.91 6.24
C PRO A 337 -12.45 -9.87 5.86
N ARG A 338 -12.17 -11.18 5.75
CA ARG A 338 -13.17 -12.21 5.47
C ARG A 338 -14.21 -12.36 6.59
N GLN A 339 -13.75 -12.27 7.85
CA GLN A 339 -14.65 -12.30 9.01
C GLN A 339 -15.64 -11.14 8.99
N ILE A 340 -15.17 -9.94 8.59
CA ILE A 340 -16.02 -8.75 8.45
C ILE A 340 -17.00 -8.94 7.30
N LEU A 341 -16.57 -9.32 6.11
CA LEU A 341 -17.43 -9.54 4.95
C LEU A 341 -18.53 -10.60 5.25
N ASN A 342 -18.15 -11.72 5.86
CA ASN A 342 -19.08 -12.78 6.22
C ASN A 342 -20.04 -12.41 7.36
N SER A 343 -19.82 -11.30 8.06
CA SER A 343 -20.72 -10.83 9.12
C SER A 343 -21.86 -9.95 8.62
N ILE A 344 -21.80 -9.48 7.37
CA ILE A 344 -22.79 -8.57 6.77
C ILE A 344 -23.98 -9.38 6.27
N PRO A 345 -25.21 -9.13 6.77
CA PRO A 345 -26.41 -9.86 6.33
C PRO A 345 -26.67 -9.71 4.83
N GLY A 346 -27.06 -10.80 4.19
CA GLY A 346 -27.42 -10.83 2.77
C GLY A 346 -26.24 -10.70 1.80
N LEU A 347 -24.99 -10.58 2.29
CA LEU A 347 -23.79 -10.55 1.47
C LEU A 347 -23.28 -11.98 1.26
N VAL A 348 -23.10 -12.38 0.01
CA VAL A 348 -22.54 -13.67 -0.38
C VAL A 348 -21.06 -13.48 -0.73
N PHE A 349 -20.20 -14.04 0.11
CA PHE A 349 -18.76 -13.99 -0.14
C PHE A 349 -18.32 -15.12 -1.08
N LYS A 350 -17.67 -14.76 -2.20
CA LYS A 350 -17.07 -15.69 -3.15
C LYS A 350 -15.55 -15.59 -3.07
N GLU A 351 -14.88 -16.69 -2.74
CA GLU A 351 -13.41 -16.69 -2.66
C GLU A 351 -12.79 -16.43 -4.05
N LEU A 352 -11.79 -15.55 -4.09
CA LEU A 352 -11.06 -15.21 -5.31
C LEU A 352 -9.96 -16.25 -5.56
N PRO A 353 -9.90 -16.90 -6.73
CA PRO A 353 -8.73 -17.69 -7.11
C PRO A 353 -7.46 -16.83 -7.03
N GLU A 354 -6.41 -17.36 -6.41
CA GLU A 354 -5.15 -16.63 -6.19
C GLU A 354 -5.38 -15.23 -5.55
N SER A 355 -6.22 -15.16 -4.53
CA SER A 355 -6.59 -13.91 -3.86
C SER A 355 -5.36 -13.08 -3.45
N ASN A 356 -4.30 -13.75 -2.95
CA ASN A 356 -3.04 -13.18 -2.48
C ASN A 356 -2.00 -12.92 -3.58
N TRP A 357 -2.26 -13.27 -4.84
CA TRP A 357 -1.36 -12.97 -5.95
C TRP A 357 -1.35 -11.48 -6.25
N CYS A 358 -0.14 -10.88 -6.38
CA CYS A 358 0.01 -9.44 -6.58
C CYS A 358 -0.77 -8.93 -7.81
N CYS A 359 -1.44 -7.79 -7.66
CA CYS A 359 -2.18 -7.13 -8.75
C CYS A 359 -1.30 -6.33 -9.73
N GLY A 360 0.00 -6.23 -9.45
CA GLY A 360 0.95 -5.48 -10.30
C GLY A 360 1.12 -4.00 -9.95
N SER A 361 0.36 -3.44 -8.99
CA SER A 361 0.48 -2.03 -8.59
C SER A 361 1.83 -1.70 -7.93
N ALA A 362 2.15 -2.37 -6.82
CA ALA A 362 3.40 -2.28 -6.06
C ALA A 362 4.01 -0.85 -5.97
N GLY A 363 3.22 0.09 -5.47
CA GLY A 363 3.60 1.50 -5.34
C GLY A 363 3.63 2.20 -6.71
N ILE A 364 4.79 2.34 -7.30
CA ILE A 364 5.01 2.93 -8.64
C ILE A 364 5.46 1.91 -9.69
N TYR A 365 5.38 0.61 -9.39
CA TYR A 365 5.85 -0.45 -10.28
C TYR A 365 5.11 -0.46 -11.62
N ASN A 366 3.83 -0.18 -11.63
CA ASN A 366 3.02 -0.03 -12.83
C ASN A 366 3.49 1.11 -13.76
N ILE A 367 4.23 2.07 -13.23
CA ILE A 367 4.84 3.18 -13.98
C ILE A 367 6.25 2.77 -14.45
N THR A 368 7.03 2.15 -13.59
CA THR A 368 8.45 1.83 -13.84
C THR A 368 8.64 0.52 -14.59
N GLN A 369 7.72 -0.44 -14.43
CA GLN A 369 7.71 -1.77 -15.06
C GLN A 369 6.34 -2.10 -15.68
N PRO A 370 5.84 -1.27 -16.62
CA PRO A 370 4.46 -1.33 -17.10
C PRO A 370 4.09 -2.67 -17.76
N GLU A 371 5.01 -3.29 -18.51
CA GLU A 371 4.75 -4.55 -19.19
C GLU A 371 4.53 -5.71 -18.20
N GLN A 372 5.40 -5.80 -17.20
CA GLN A 372 5.27 -6.83 -16.17
C GLN A 372 4.05 -6.59 -15.28
N SER A 373 3.80 -5.33 -14.92
CA SER A 373 2.60 -4.93 -14.18
C SER A 373 1.32 -5.33 -14.92
N GLN A 374 1.28 -5.13 -16.26
CA GLN A 374 0.11 -5.48 -17.08
C GLN A 374 -0.14 -6.99 -17.08
N LYS A 375 0.88 -7.84 -17.22
CA LYS A 375 0.73 -9.31 -17.14
C LYS A 375 0.10 -9.75 -15.82
N LEU A 376 0.54 -9.16 -14.70
CA LEU A 376 -0.01 -9.46 -13.38
C LEU A 376 -1.46 -8.99 -13.24
N LEU A 377 -1.78 -7.83 -13.81
CA LEU A 377 -3.13 -7.29 -13.83
C LEU A 377 -4.07 -8.16 -14.66
N ASP A 378 -3.66 -8.58 -15.85
CA ASP A 378 -4.44 -9.45 -16.75
C ASP A 378 -4.78 -10.78 -16.07
N ARG A 379 -3.79 -11.39 -15.38
CA ARG A 379 -4.02 -12.60 -14.58
C ARG A 379 -5.02 -12.34 -13.45
N LYS A 380 -4.93 -11.22 -12.75
CA LYS A 380 -5.86 -10.87 -11.67
C LYS A 380 -7.26 -10.64 -12.21
N VAL A 381 -7.42 -9.94 -13.33
CA VAL A 381 -8.72 -9.70 -13.99
C VAL A 381 -9.35 -11.01 -14.46
N ALA A 382 -8.56 -11.94 -15.00
CA ALA A 382 -9.04 -13.28 -15.35
C ALA A 382 -9.58 -14.05 -14.12
N ASN A 383 -8.88 -13.99 -12.99
CA ASN A 383 -9.33 -14.60 -11.73
C ASN A 383 -10.62 -13.95 -11.19
N LEU A 384 -10.75 -12.62 -11.30
CA LEU A 384 -11.98 -11.90 -10.95
C LEU A 384 -13.16 -12.33 -11.82
N ARG A 385 -12.93 -12.54 -13.13
CA ARG A 385 -13.97 -13.08 -14.04
C ARG A 385 -14.38 -14.49 -13.63
N GLN A 386 -13.45 -15.34 -13.23
CA GLN A 386 -13.73 -16.69 -12.76
C GLN A 386 -14.54 -16.68 -11.44
N ALA A 387 -14.26 -15.76 -10.52
CA ALA A 387 -15.02 -15.61 -9.29
C ALA A 387 -16.48 -15.19 -9.54
N GLY A 388 -16.72 -14.43 -10.62
CA GLY A 388 -18.07 -14.06 -11.09
C GLY A 388 -18.85 -13.16 -10.13
N ALA A 389 -18.18 -12.45 -9.20
CA ALA A 389 -18.84 -11.51 -8.29
C ALA A 389 -18.84 -10.10 -8.91
N PRO A 390 -19.96 -9.33 -8.79
CA PRO A 390 -20.06 -7.98 -9.32
C PRO A 390 -19.15 -6.98 -8.59
N VAL A 391 -18.79 -7.25 -7.34
CA VAL A 391 -17.99 -6.37 -6.50
C VAL A 391 -16.72 -7.08 -6.05
N VAL A 392 -15.58 -6.39 -6.14
CA VAL A 392 -14.32 -6.82 -5.52
C VAL A 392 -13.93 -5.89 -4.39
N ALA A 393 -13.72 -6.44 -3.21
CA ALA A 393 -13.18 -5.70 -2.07
C ALA A 393 -11.65 -5.85 -2.00
N THR A 394 -10.95 -4.77 -1.61
CA THR A 394 -9.50 -4.79 -1.34
C THR A 394 -9.10 -3.69 -0.37
N SER A 395 -8.13 -3.94 0.48
CA SER A 395 -7.77 -3.06 1.60
C SER A 395 -6.49 -2.25 1.33
N ASN A 396 -6.31 -1.77 0.09
CA ASN A 396 -5.15 -0.96 -0.25
C ASN A 396 -5.43 -0.05 -1.46
N PRO A 397 -5.16 1.27 -1.38
CA PRO A 397 -5.45 2.22 -2.45
C PRO A 397 -4.76 1.87 -3.78
N GLY A 398 -3.51 1.41 -3.75
CA GLY A 398 -2.79 1.01 -4.97
C GLY A 398 -3.43 -0.19 -5.66
N CYS A 399 -3.87 -1.21 -4.92
CA CYS A 399 -4.59 -2.36 -5.47
C CYS A 399 -5.96 -1.94 -6.01
N HIS A 400 -6.67 -1.07 -5.28
CA HIS A 400 -7.96 -0.53 -5.69
C HIS A 400 -7.86 0.16 -7.07
N LEU A 401 -6.92 1.10 -7.22
CA LEU A 401 -6.68 1.82 -8.48
C LEU A 401 -6.29 0.86 -9.62
N GLN A 402 -5.38 -0.06 -9.35
CA GLN A 402 -4.88 -0.99 -10.36
C GLN A 402 -5.98 -1.93 -10.88
N ILE A 403 -6.76 -2.52 -9.98
CA ILE A 403 -7.88 -3.40 -10.34
C ILE A 403 -8.97 -2.60 -11.06
N ALA A 404 -9.35 -1.43 -10.57
CA ALA A 404 -10.34 -0.57 -11.22
C ALA A 404 -9.92 -0.17 -12.65
N ASN A 405 -8.63 0.08 -12.87
CA ASN A 405 -8.10 0.35 -14.22
C ASN A 405 -8.22 -0.89 -15.13
N GLY A 406 -7.87 -2.07 -14.61
CA GLY A 406 -7.99 -3.32 -15.35
C GLY A 406 -9.44 -3.63 -15.75
N LEU A 407 -10.38 -3.46 -14.83
CA LEU A 407 -11.80 -3.70 -15.08
C LEU A 407 -12.39 -2.73 -16.13
N ARG A 408 -12.01 -1.45 -16.07
CA ARG A 408 -12.43 -0.46 -17.07
C ARG A 408 -11.99 -0.80 -18.49
N SER A 409 -10.87 -1.49 -18.64
CA SER A 409 -10.31 -1.89 -19.93
C SER A 409 -10.97 -3.14 -20.52
N CYS A 410 -11.82 -3.85 -19.77
CA CYS A 410 -12.33 -5.18 -20.12
C CYS A 410 -13.79 -5.21 -20.61
N GLY A 411 -14.44 -4.08 -20.87
CA GLY A 411 -15.83 -4.04 -21.39
C GLY A 411 -16.80 -4.88 -20.54
N ASP A 412 -17.29 -5.99 -21.08
CA ASP A 412 -18.26 -6.89 -20.42
C ASP A 412 -17.60 -7.78 -19.36
N HIS A 413 -17.18 -7.19 -18.24
CA HIS A 413 -16.68 -7.94 -17.10
C HIS A 413 -17.77 -8.06 -16.02
N PRO A 414 -17.98 -9.27 -15.41
CA PRO A 414 -18.98 -9.44 -14.35
C PRO A 414 -18.70 -8.57 -13.12
N CYS A 415 -17.43 -8.37 -12.77
CA CYS A 415 -17.03 -7.45 -11.73
C CYS A 415 -16.89 -6.03 -12.31
N HIS A 416 -17.60 -5.07 -11.75
CA HIS A 416 -17.64 -3.68 -12.21
C HIS A 416 -17.39 -2.65 -11.12
N GLU A 417 -17.33 -3.09 -9.86
CA GLU A 417 -17.09 -2.21 -8.71
C GLU A 417 -15.90 -2.69 -7.88
N VAL A 418 -15.07 -1.74 -7.46
CA VAL A 418 -13.97 -1.96 -6.50
C VAL A 418 -14.28 -1.16 -5.25
N THR A 419 -14.20 -1.80 -4.08
CA THR A 419 -14.51 -1.18 -2.79
C THR A 419 -13.53 -1.66 -1.70
N GLN A 420 -13.76 -1.27 -0.45
CA GLN A 420 -13.06 -1.81 0.70
C GLN A 420 -14.04 -2.55 1.65
N PRO A 421 -13.59 -3.59 2.40
CA PRO A 421 -14.47 -4.27 3.35
C PRO A 421 -15.04 -3.34 4.41
N VAL A 422 -14.27 -2.34 4.87
CA VAL A 422 -14.73 -1.33 5.84
C VAL A 422 -15.86 -0.47 5.28
N THR A 423 -15.84 -0.15 3.98
CA THR A 423 -16.92 0.59 3.31
C THR A 423 -18.23 -0.21 3.30
N LEU A 424 -18.17 -1.49 2.99
CA LEU A 424 -19.35 -2.37 3.03
C LEU A 424 -19.91 -2.48 4.47
N LEU A 425 -19.04 -2.55 5.47
CA LEU A 425 -19.48 -2.56 6.86
C LEU A 425 -20.12 -1.21 7.27
N ALA A 426 -19.55 -0.08 6.82
CA ALA A 426 -20.12 1.24 7.04
C ALA A 426 -21.50 1.40 6.39
N GLN A 427 -21.67 0.90 5.17
CA GLN A 427 -22.96 0.88 4.48
C GLN A 427 -24.01 0.05 5.26
N ALA A 428 -23.64 -1.11 5.75
CA ALA A 428 -24.51 -1.94 6.57
C ALA A 428 -24.95 -1.23 7.87
N TYR A 429 -24.04 -0.54 8.56
CA TYR A 429 -24.37 0.24 9.75
C TYR A 429 -25.23 1.48 9.45
N ARG A 430 -25.09 2.09 8.26
CA ARG A 430 -25.96 3.19 7.83
C ARG A 430 -27.38 2.69 7.55
N ALA A 431 -27.51 1.56 6.84
CA ALA A 431 -28.81 0.96 6.56
C ALA A 431 -29.61 0.60 7.82
N GLU A 432 -28.93 0.21 8.92
CA GLU A 432 -29.60 -0.02 10.21
C GLU A 432 -30.20 1.25 10.83
N ARG A 433 -29.60 2.43 10.58
CA ARG A 433 -30.09 3.68 11.16
C ARG A 433 -31.29 4.26 10.38
N GLU A 434 -31.43 3.82 9.13
CA GLU A 434 -32.52 4.24 8.25
C GLU A 434 -33.74 3.31 8.32
N ALA A 435 -33.58 2.09 8.90
CA ALA A 435 -34.64 1.11 9.12
C ALA A 435 -35.34 1.31 10.48
#